data_ecb51ae8ca2583a252510ecca5c7fd68
#
_entry.id   ecb51ae8ca2583a252510ecca5c7fd68
#
_cell.length_a   1.000
_cell.length_b   1.000
_cell.length_c   1.000
_cell.angle_alpha   90.00
_cell.angle_beta   90.00
_cell.angle_gamma   90.00
#
_symmetry.space_group_name_H-M   'P 1'
#
loop_
_entity.id
_entity.type
_entity.pdbx_description
1 polymer ?
#
loop_
_entity_poly.entity_id
_entity_poly.type
_entity_poly.pdbx_seq_one_letter_code
_entity_poly.pdbx_strand_id
1 'polypeptide(L)'
;MKMKQLKLSSKRRSSGQVVVLLIIVLALAGGAWWWLNSSKENSAKEGRDFANEAIQKIAVQHDGNFFISRLSPQMRMAFAAPTAQQEFMNEIVKLGAPVRPVDVQGKIEFNSQFFEPHGSFHARIYYPARYADMDLTISHPVGRWQIDQIAFIPQAEQPGMPAPAAPPQTAPAPQAPAASPGAPPPQAPPGSSGAPAPEAPPATTAAPGAGG
;
A
#
# COMPACT_ATOMS: atom_id res chain seq x y z
N MET A 1 -45.64 40.07 58.68
CA MET A 1 -45.01 39.39 57.50
C MET A 1 -44.12 38.25 58.01
N LYS A 2 -44.53 36.97 57.83
CA LYS A 2 -43.77 35.79 58.28
C LYS A 2 -42.93 35.31 57.10
N MET A 3 -41.61 35.50 57.11
CA MET A 3 -40.67 34.94 56.14
C MET A 3 -40.57 33.45 56.38
N LYS A 4 -41.02 32.63 55.39
CA LYS A 4 -40.80 31.18 55.34
C LYS A 4 -39.35 30.94 54.97
N GLN A 5 -38.54 30.47 55.91
CA GLN A 5 -37.21 29.96 55.71
C GLN A 5 -37.31 28.70 54.88
N LEU A 6 -36.84 28.74 53.63
CA LEU A 6 -36.67 27.61 52.80
C LEU A 6 -35.47 26.77 53.31
N LYS A 7 -35.81 25.70 54.03
CA LYS A 7 -34.86 24.74 54.55
C LYS A 7 -34.33 23.91 53.30
N LEU A 8 -33.22 24.30 52.75
CA LEU A 8 -32.49 23.50 51.74
C LEU A 8 -32.02 22.21 52.42
N SER A 9 -32.78 21.14 52.22
CA SER A 9 -32.39 19.79 52.60
C SER A 9 -31.19 19.37 51.78
N SER A 10 -29.99 19.52 52.31
CA SER A 10 -28.76 18.93 51.81
C SER A 10 -28.88 17.41 51.91
N LYS A 11 -29.41 16.80 50.86
CA LYS A 11 -29.47 15.37 50.69
C LYS A 11 -28.05 14.84 50.68
N ARG A 12 -27.57 14.26 51.79
CA ARG A 12 -26.28 13.58 51.92
C ARG A 12 -26.23 12.50 50.80
N ARG A 13 -25.57 12.85 49.71
CA ARG A 13 -25.22 11.84 48.68
C ARG A 13 -24.32 10.85 49.36
N SER A 14 -24.75 9.59 49.43
CA SER A 14 -23.94 8.53 50.04
C SER A 14 -22.61 8.47 49.32
N SER A 15 -21.50 8.50 50.05
CA SER A 15 -20.13 8.48 49.53
C SER A 15 -19.91 7.34 48.51
N GLY A 16 -20.63 6.24 48.64
CA GLY A 16 -20.60 5.11 47.71
C GLY A 16 -21.09 5.44 46.29
N GLN A 17 -22.10 6.31 46.13
CA GLN A 17 -22.60 6.69 44.80
C GLN A 17 -21.58 7.54 44.05
N VAL A 18 -20.83 8.40 44.75
CA VAL A 18 -19.77 9.20 44.14
C VAL A 18 -18.62 8.35 43.67
N VAL A 19 -18.24 7.34 44.45
CA VAL A 19 -17.16 6.41 44.08
C VAL A 19 -17.53 5.57 42.85
N VAL A 20 -18.76 5.05 42.80
CA VAL A 20 -19.24 4.28 41.62
C VAL A 20 -19.28 5.15 40.38
N LEU A 21 -19.76 6.39 40.48
CA LEU A 21 -19.80 7.33 39.36
C LEU A 21 -18.40 7.67 38.87
N LEU A 22 -17.44 7.85 39.75
CA LEU A 22 -16.05 8.11 39.43
C LEU A 22 -15.41 6.93 38.71
N ILE A 23 -15.66 5.69 39.13
CA ILE A 23 -15.18 4.49 38.47
C ILE A 23 -15.75 4.37 37.03
N ILE A 24 -17.05 4.67 36.85
CA ILE A 24 -17.68 4.66 35.53
C ILE A 24 -17.04 5.71 34.62
N VAL A 25 -16.82 6.94 35.11
CA VAL A 25 -16.18 8.00 34.32
C VAL A 25 -14.76 7.62 33.93
N LEU A 26 -13.97 7.04 34.85
CA LEU A 26 -12.62 6.57 34.56
C LEU A 26 -12.60 5.43 33.54
N ALA A 27 -13.55 4.50 33.63
CA ALA A 27 -13.67 3.38 32.67
C ALA A 27 -14.04 3.90 31.27
N LEU A 28 -14.97 4.87 31.17
CA LEU A 28 -15.34 5.50 29.91
C LEU A 28 -14.18 6.31 29.32
N ALA A 29 -13.47 7.09 30.14
CA ALA A 29 -12.30 7.85 29.70
C ALA A 29 -11.18 6.95 29.22
N GLY A 30 -10.89 5.86 29.94
CA GLY A 30 -9.89 4.86 29.54
C GLY A 30 -10.28 4.13 28.23
N GLY A 31 -11.55 3.74 28.12
CA GLY A 31 -12.07 3.10 26.91
C GLY A 31 -12.02 4.03 25.68
N ALA A 32 -12.42 5.29 25.87
CA ALA A 32 -12.35 6.29 24.80
C ALA A 32 -10.89 6.57 24.39
N TRP A 33 -9.99 6.71 25.34
CA TRP A 33 -8.57 6.89 25.08
C TRP A 33 -7.98 5.71 24.29
N TRP A 34 -8.26 4.49 24.70
CA TRP A 34 -7.79 3.29 24.03
C TRP A 34 -8.33 3.20 22.59
N TRP A 35 -9.63 3.46 22.40
CA TRP A 35 -10.27 3.46 21.09
C TRP A 35 -9.67 4.52 20.16
N LEU A 36 -9.43 5.74 20.64
CA LEU A 36 -8.81 6.82 19.89
C LEU A 36 -7.38 6.46 19.44
N ASN A 37 -6.59 5.88 20.35
CA ASN A 37 -5.21 5.49 20.04
C ASN A 37 -5.16 4.36 19.00
N SER A 38 -5.99 3.34 19.15
CA SER A 38 -6.12 2.23 18.21
C SER A 38 -6.57 2.72 16.82
N SER A 39 -7.50 3.67 16.77
CA SER A 39 -7.96 4.27 15.51
C SER A 39 -6.84 5.02 14.78
N LYS A 40 -5.98 5.75 15.50
CA LYS A 40 -4.81 6.43 14.93
C LYS A 40 -3.79 5.45 14.34
N GLU A 41 -3.50 4.38 15.06
CA GLU A 41 -2.56 3.35 14.59
C GLU A 41 -3.05 2.67 13.31
N ASN A 42 -4.34 2.34 13.24
CA ASN A 42 -4.94 1.77 12.04
C ASN A 42 -4.87 2.74 10.86
N SER A 43 -5.25 4.00 11.05
CA SER A 43 -5.15 5.02 9.99
C SER A 43 -3.71 5.27 9.56
N ALA A 44 -2.76 5.24 10.49
CA ALA A 44 -1.34 5.38 10.16
C ALA A 44 -0.82 4.19 9.34
N LYS A 45 -1.29 2.99 9.63
CA LYS A 45 -0.96 1.80 8.84
C LYS A 45 -1.55 1.89 7.44
N GLU A 46 -2.85 2.17 7.33
CA GLU A 46 -3.54 2.33 6.05
C GLU A 46 -2.88 3.40 5.17
N GLY A 47 -2.45 4.52 5.77
CA GLY A 47 -1.75 5.57 5.03
C GLY A 47 -0.38 5.13 4.50
N ARG A 48 0.38 4.35 5.27
CA ARG A 48 1.65 3.78 4.80
C ARG A 48 1.42 2.75 3.70
N ASP A 49 0.43 1.89 3.85
CA ASP A 49 0.07 0.88 2.86
C ASP A 49 -0.36 1.57 1.55
N PHE A 50 -1.16 2.63 1.64
CA PHE A 50 -1.54 3.44 0.49
C PHE A 50 -0.34 4.13 -0.18
N ALA A 51 0.59 4.71 0.59
CA ALA A 51 1.78 5.35 0.03
C ALA A 51 2.67 4.34 -0.69
N ASN A 52 2.88 3.16 -0.10
CA ASN A 52 3.60 2.06 -0.73
C ASN A 52 2.91 1.62 -2.03
N GLU A 53 1.59 1.42 -2.00
CA GLU A 53 0.82 1.07 -3.19
C GLU A 53 0.93 2.15 -4.27
N ALA A 54 0.80 3.42 -3.89
CA ALA A 54 0.86 4.54 -4.84
C ALA A 54 2.22 4.61 -5.53
N ILE A 55 3.31 4.52 -4.78
CA ILE A 55 4.66 4.54 -5.34
C ILE A 55 4.89 3.31 -6.24
N GLN A 56 4.47 2.12 -5.81
CA GLN A 56 4.58 0.91 -6.63
C GLN A 56 3.79 1.02 -7.94
N LYS A 57 2.54 1.50 -7.88
CA LYS A 57 1.70 1.62 -9.07
C LYS A 57 2.19 2.70 -10.03
N ILE A 58 2.64 3.83 -9.52
CA ILE A 58 3.08 4.95 -10.34
C ILE A 58 4.49 4.71 -10.89
N ALA A 59 5.45 4.38 -10.04
CA ALA A 59 6.87 4.34 -10.42
C ALA A 59 7.32 2.99 -11.00
N VAL A 60 6.65 1.87 -10.65
CA VAL A 60 7.02 0.54 -11.10
C VAL A 60 6.09 0.01 -12.18
N GLN A 61 4.77 0.16 -11.96
CA GLN A 61 3.75 -0.35 -12.89
C GLN A 61 3.33 0.68 -13.95
N HIS A 62 3.71 1.94 -13.79
CA HIS A 62 3.37 3.05 -14.68
C HIS A 62 1.86 3.22 -14.88
N ASP A 63 1.07 3.00 -13.81
CA ASP A 63 -0.40 3.06 -13.86
C ASP A 63 -0.89 4.52 -13.78
N GLY A 64 -1.01 5.15 -14.93
CA GLY A 64 -1.55 6.52 -15.05
C GLY A 64 -3.00 6.63 -14.61
N ASN A 65 -3.82 5.58 -14.75
CA ASN A 65 -5.23 5.61 -14.33
C ASN A 65 -5.33 5.64 -12.80
N PHE A 66 -4.53 4.84 -12.11
CA PHE A 66 -4.42 4.89 -10.66
C PHE A 66 -3.98 6.29 -10.22
N PHE A 67 -2.92 6.83 -10.82
CA PHE A 67 -2.42 8.17 -10.51
C PHE A 67 -3.54 9.21 -10.56
N ILE A 68 -4.21 9.36 -11.69
CA ILE A 68 -5.27 10.36 -11.88
C ILE A 68 -6.45 10.14 -10.92
N SER A 69 -6.85 8.88 -10.68
CA SER A 69 -7.99 8.56 -9.82
C SER A 69 -7.75 8.91 -8.36
N ARG A 70 -6.49 8.95 -7.94
CA ARG A 70 -6.08 9.19 -6.55
C ARG A 70 -5.58 10.61 -6.27
N LEU A 71 -5.50 11.48 -7.29
CA LEU A 71 -5.15 12.88 -7.09
C LEU A 71 -6.22 13.62 -6.28
N SER A 72 -5.78 14.50 -5.39
CA SER A 72 -6.63 15.48 -4.73
C SER A 72 -7.23 16.47 -5.74
N PRO A 73 -8.33 17.16 -5.41
CA PRO A 73 -8.94 18.15 -6.31
C PRO A 73 -7.96 19.23 -6.76
N GLN A 74 -7.04 19.65 -5.88
CA GLN A 74 -6.04 20.65 -6.20
C GLN A 74 -5.00 20.13 -7.20
N MET A 75 -4.50 18.89 -6.97
CA MET A 75 -3.55 18.26 -7.90
C MET A 75 -4.19 17.93 -9.25
N ARG A 76 -5.49 17.59 -9.28
CA ARG A 76 -6.21 17.42 -10.55
C ARG A 76 -6.25 18.68 -11.39
N MET A 77 -6.32 19.85 -10.76
CA MET A 77 -6.23 21.12 -11.51
C MET A 77 -4.83 21.34 -12.07
N ALA A 78 -3.78 21.00 -11.34
CA ALA A 78 -2.40 21.09 -11.82
C ALA A 78 -2.13 20.14 -13.00
N PHE A 79 -2.76 18.96 -12.98
CA PHE A 79 -2.68 17.95 -14.04
C PHE A 79 -3.91 17.95 -14.96
N ALA A 80 -4.67 19.06 -15.06
CA ALA A 80 -5.86 19.12 -15.90
C ALA A 80 -5.53 19.01 -17.40
N ALA A 81 -4.35 19.46 -17.81
CA ALA A 81 -3.89 19.28 -19.18
C ALA A 81 -3.45 17.81 -19.41
N PRO A 82 -4.00 17.11 -20.40
CA PRO A 82 -3.59 15.73 -20.72
C PRO A 82 -2.10 15.61 -21.01
N THR A 83 -1.49 16.66 -21.56
CA THR A 83 -0.05 16.73 -21.82
C THR A 83 0.78 16.68 -20.54
N ALA A 84 0.38 17.39 -19.48
CA ALA A 84 1.09 17.38 -18.20
C ALA A 84 1.12 15.98 -17.54
N GLN A 85 0.01 15.26 -17.65
CA GLN A 85 -0.06 13.87 -17.17
C GLN A 85 0.85 12.96 -17.97
N GLN A 86 0.82 13.08 -19.29
CA GLN A 86 1.65 12.27 -20.18
C GLN A 86 3.14 12.58 -20.00
N GLU A 87 3.50 13.84 -19.87
CA GLU A 87 4.87 14.27 -19.62
C GLU A 87 5.41 13.66 -18.33
N PHE A 88 4.65 13.79 -17.24
CA PHE A 88 5.02 13.20 -15.95
C PHE A 88 5.21 11.68 -16.03
N MET A 89 4.26 10.97 -16.61
CA MET A 89 4.35 9.52 -16.78
C MET A 89 5.50 9.12 -17.73
N ASN A 90 5.71 9.87 -18.80
CA ASN A 90 6.79 9.61 -19.75
C ASN A 90 8.18 9.81 -19.11
N GLU A 91 8.34 10.75 -18.19
CA GLU A 91 9.61 10.90 -17.46
C GLU A 91 9.94 9.64 -16.65
N ILE A 92 8.94 9.07 -15.99
CA ILE A 92 9.13 7.82 -15.23
C ILE A 92 9.42 6.65 -16.17
N VAL A 93 8.63 6.49 -17.24
CA VAL A 93 8.77 5.40 -18.22
C VAL A 93 10.13 5.42 -18.92
N LYS A 94 10.67 6.61 -19.22
CA LYS A 94 12.01 6.75 -19.82
C LYS A 94 13.13 6.17 -18.98
N LEU A 95 12.97 6.05 -17.67
CA LEU A 95 13.98 5.47 -16.79
C LEU A 95 13.95 3.94 -16.79
N GLY A 96 12.86 3.35 -17.28
CA GLY A 96 12.68 1.90 -17.36
C GLY A 96 12.19 1.28 -16.04
N ALA A 97 12.39 -0.03 -15.92
CA ALA A 97 12.00 -0.75 -14.70
C ALA A 97 13.03 -0.57 -13.59
N PRO A 98 12.62 -0.40 -12.34
CA PRO A 98 13.52 -0.38 -11.20
C PRO A 98 14.32 -1.67 -11.05
N VAL A 99 15.61 -1.56 -10.74
CA VAL A 99 16.53 -2.71 -10.56
C VAL A 99 16.53 -3.25 -9.13
N ARG A 100 15.91 -2.54 -8.18
CA ARG A 100 15.80 -2.94 -6.77
C ARG A 100 14.37 -2.70 -6.28
N PRO A 101 13.95 -3.42 -5.23
CA PRO A 101 12.72 -3.09 -4.52
C PRO A 101 12.74 -1.63 -4.05
N VAL A 102 11.62 -0.95 -4.16
CA VAL A 102 11.50 0.44 -3.73
C VAL A 102 11.28 0.46 -2.21
N ASP A 103 12.16 1.15 -1.50
CA ASP A 103 12.01 1.40 -0.06
C ASP A 103 11.35 2.76 0.15
N VAL A 104 10.21 2.75 0.82
CA VAL A 104 9.40 3.95 1.07
C VAL A 104 9.55 4.34 2.52
N GLN A 105 10.10 5.52 2.76
CA GLN A 105 10.28 6.07 4.10
C GLN A 105 9.34 7.24 4.30
N GLY A 106 8.73 7.33 5.49
CA GLY A 106 7.83 8.42 5.78
C GLY A 106 7.04 8.23 7.05
N LYS A 107 6.24 9.23 7.37
CA LYS A 107 5.40 9.24 8.57
C LYS A 107 4.04 9.80 8.27
N ILE A 108 3.05 9.34 9.07
CA ILE A 108 1.72 9.92 9.13
C ILE A 108 1.65 10.81 10.35
N GLU A 109 1.18 12.01 10.14
CA GLU A 109 0.89 13.01 11.18
C GLU A 109 -0.61 13.22 11.26
N PHE A 110 -1.11 13.50 12.46
CA PHE A 110 -2.53 13.79 12.70
C PHE A 110 -2.69 15.24 13.11
N ASN A 111 -3.51 15.98 12.39
CA ASN A 111 -3.88 17.33 12.77
C ASN A 111 -4.78 17.23 14.01
N SER A 112 -4.33 17.76 15.14
CA SER A 112 -4.82 17.44 16.49
C SER A 112 -6.30 17.70 16.75
N GLN A 113 -6.98 18.49 15.95
CA GLN A 113 -8.36 18.87 16.22
C GLN A 113 -9.42 18.01 15.48
N PHE A 114 -9.09 17.41 14.34
CA PHE A 114 -10.10 16.72 13.52
C PHE A 114 -9.68 15.34 13.00
N PHE A 115 -8.62 14.75 13.54
CA PHE A 115 -8.15 13.42 13.11
C PHE A 115 -7.93 13.28 11.59
N GLU A 116 -7.61 14.37 10.93
CA GLU A 116 -7.24 14.33 9.51
C GLU A 116 -5.79 13.87 9.37
N PRO A 117 -5.55 12.62 8.97
CA PRO A 117 -4.19 12.14 8.80
C PRO A 117 -3.59 12.73 7.52
N HIS A 118 -2.35 13.19 7.64
CA HIS A 118 -1.50 13.61 6.55
C HIS A 118 -0.22 12.80 6.58
N GLY A 119 0.30 12.42 5.42
CA GLY A 119 1.54 11.67 5.32
C GLY A 119 2.50 12.31 4.35
N SER A 120 3.78 12.35 4.74
CA SER A 120 4.88 12.71 3.85
C SER A 120 5.80 11.52 3.71
N PHE A 121 6.03 11.09 2.48
CA PHE A 121 6.82 9.92 2.13
C PHE A 121 7.86 10.28 1.11
N HIS A 122 9.01 9.67 1.26
CA HIS A 122 10.13 9.77 0.35
C HIS A 122 10.55 8.37 -0.07
N ALA A 123 10.79 8.19 -1.36
CA ALA A 123 11.30 6.94 -1.90
C ALA A 123 12.44 7.20 -2.86
N ARG A 124 13.53 6.43 -2.70
CA ARG A 124 14.62 6.41 -3.66
C ARG A 124 14.49 5.19 -4.54
N ILE A 125 14.37 5.42 -5.84
CA ILE A 125 14.11 4.40 -6.83
C ILE A 125 15.35 4.26 -7.70
N TYR A 126 15.90 3.06 -7.75
CA TYR A 126 17.11 2.76 -8.52
C TYR A 126 16.73 2.18 -9.88
N TYR A 127 17.09 2.90 -10.93
CA TYR A 127 16.94 2.48 -12.32
C TYR A 127 18.29 2.03 -12.90
N PRO A 128 18.35 1.37 -14.07
CA PRO A 128 19.61 0.85 -14.61
C PRO A 128 20.72 1.87 -14.80
N ALA A 129 20.38 3.10 -15.22
CA ALA A 129 21.36 4.15 -15.53
C ALA A 129 21.51 5.21 -14.44
N ARG A 130 20.50 5.37 -13.59
CA ARG A 130 20.46 6.44 -12.57
C ARG A 130 19.48 6.10 -11.47
N TYR A 131 19.39 6.93 -10.44
CA TYR A 131 18.31 6.86 -9.47
C TYR A 131 17.39 8.09 -9.59
N ALA A 132 16.19 7.96 -9.06
CA ALA A 132 15.25 9.07 -8.91
C ALA A 132 14.75 9.12 -7.48
N ASP A 133 14.58 10.31 -6.97
CA ASP A 133 13.91 10.55 -5.71
C ASP A 133 12.44 10.90 -5.99
N MET A 134 11.53 10.27 -5.26
CA MET A 134 10.09 10.52 -5.34
C MET A 134 9.58 10.97 -3.98
N ASP A 135 9.02 12.17 -3.93
CA ASP A 135 8.35 12.71 -2.76
C ASP A 135 6.85 12.65 -2.96
N LEU A 136 6.15 12.13 -1.98
CA LEU A 136 4.71 11.92 -2.00
C LEU A 136 4.09 12.47 -0.73
N THR A 137 3.16 13.40 -0.86
CA THR A 137 2.31 13.86 0.25
C THR A 137 0.90 13.37 0.03
N ILE A 138 0.33 12.75 1.07
CA ILE A 138 -1.00 12.17 1.04
C ILE A 138 -1.87 12.71 2.16
N SER A 139 -3.18 12.70 1.98
CA SER A 139 -4.17 13.02 3.00
C SER A 139 -5.40 12.12 2.91
N HIS A 140 -6.22 12.15 3.95
CA HIS A 140 -7.45 11.37 4.02
C HIS A 140 -8.64 12.25 4.44
N PRO A 141 -9.07 13.21 3.60
CA PRO A 141 -10.07 14.21 4.02
C PRO A 141 -11.48 13.64 4.14
N VAL A 142 -11.90 12.75 3.24
CA VAL A 142 -13.28 12.22 3.21
C VAL A 142 -13.27 10.75 2.82
N GLY A 143 -12.96 9.89 3.77
CA GLY A 143 -13.14 8.44 3.64
C GLY A 143 -12.23 7.72 2.65
N ARG A 144 -11.27 8.41 2.01
CA ARG A 144 -10.28 7.79 1.13
C ARG A 144 -8.96 8.55 1.12
N TRP A 145 -7.88 7.82 0.97
CA TRP A 145 -6.56 8.38 0.76
C TRP A 145 -6.44 8.99 -0.64
N GLN A 146 -5.81 10.16 -0.69
CA GLN A 146 -5.54 10.90 -1.92
C GLN A 146 -4.13 11.47 -1.91
N ILE A 147 -3.63 11.78 -3.11
CA ILE A 147 -2.31 12.38 -3.34
C ILE A 147 -2.48 13.89 -3.43
N ASP A 148 -1.89 14.62 -2.48
CA ASP A 148 -1.92 16.08 -2.44
C ASP A 148 -0.73 16.71 -3.12
N GLN A 149 0.43 16.05 -3.07
CA GLN A 149 1.63 16.46 -3.80
C GLN A 149 2.40 15.24 -4.25
N ILE A 150 3.00 15.35 -5.41
CA ILE A 150 3.95 14.38 -5.93
C ILE A 150 5.06 15.13 -6.65
N ALA A 151 6.30 14.77 -6.35
CA ALA A 151 7.47 15.24 -7.05
C ALA A 151 8.32 14.03 -7.45
N PHE A 152 8.77 14.02 -8.70
CA PHE A 152 9.66 12.99 -9.21
C PHE A 152 10.90 13.67 -9.75
N ILE A 153 12.04 13.42 -9.14
CA ILE A 153 13.30 14.13 -9.41
C ILE A 153 14.34 13.11 -9.87
N PRO A 154 14.48 12.90 -11.19
CA PRO A 154 15.55 12.06 -11.70
C PRO A 154 16.90 12.73 -11.42
N GLN A 155 17.79 12.01 -10.77
CA GLN A 155 19.13 12.48 -10.48
C GLN A 155 20.03 12.29 -11.70
N ALA A 156 21.00 13.20 -11.83
CA ALA A 156 21.99 13.09 -12.88
C ALA A 156 22.74 11.76 -12.77
N GLU A 157 23.12 11.21 -13.90
CA GLU A 157 23.94 10.01 -13.98
C GLU A 157 25.19 10.15 -13.11
N GLN A 158 25.31 9.33 -12.05
CA GLN A 158 26.53 9.30 -11.26
C GLN A 158 27.57 8.44 -11.97
N PRO A 159 28.67 9.05 -12.46
CA PRO A 159 29.78 8.27 -13.00
C PRO A 159 30.35 7.43 -11.83
N GLY A 160 30.12 6.14 -11.86
CA GLY A 160 30.69 5.21 -10.87
C GLY A 160 29.69 4.40 -10.05
N MET A 161 28.40 4.41 -10.33
CA MET A 161 27.52 3.38 -9.76
C MET A 161 27.92 2.04 -10.38
N PRO A 162 28.43 1.05 -9.57
CA PRO A 162 28.72 -0.27 -10.12
C PRO A 162 27.42 -0.78 -10.74
N ALA A 163 27.46 -1.13 -12.01
CA ALA A 163 26.36 -1.84 -12.66
C ALA A 163 25.93 -2.98 -11.72
N PRO A 164 24.61 -3.20 -11.52
CA PRO A 164 24.12 -4.30 -10.70
C PRO A 164 24.89 -5.54 -11.14
N ALA A 165 25.59 -6.20 -10.19
CA ALA A 165 26.33 -7.41 -10.49
C ALA A 165 25.36 -8.32 -11.24
N ALA A 166 25.65 -8.62 -12.49
CA ALA A 166 24.86 -9.56 -13.27
C ALA A 166 24.65 -10.79 -12.39
N PRO A 167 23.42 -11.35 -12.34
CA PRO A 167 23.19 -12.55 -11.55
C PRO A 167 24.30 -13.54 -11.90
N PRO A 168 24.90 -14.23 -10.93
CA PRO A 168 26.01 -15.13 -11.19
C PRO A 168 25.57 -16.04 -12.33
N GLN A 169 26.21 -15.89 -13.47
CA GLN A 169 26.00 -16.80 -14.58
C GLN A 169 26.33 -18.18 -14.01
N THR A 170 25.31 -18.99 -13.87
CA THR A 170 25.47 -20.39 -13.51
C THR A 170 26.51 -20.93 -14.46
N ALA A 171 27.72 -21.21 -13.96
CA ALA A 171 28.77 -21.79 -14.74
C ALA A 171 28.16 -22.96 -15.54
N PRO A 172 28.41 -23.06 -16.85
CA PRO A 172 27.88 -24.16 -17.60
C PRO A 172 28.27 -25.46 -16.88
N ALA A 173 27.27 -26.26 -16.56
CA ALA A 173 27.46 -27.54 -15.89
C ALA A 173 28.59 -28.27 -16.61
N PRO A 174 29.54 -28.88 -15.85
CA PRO A 174 30.62 -29.65 -16.46
C PRO A 174 30.02 -30.61 -17.47
N GLN A 175 30.35 -30.43 -18.76
CA GLN A 175 29.94 -31.38 -19.80
C GLN A 175 30.44 -32.74 -19.35
N ALA A 176 29.49 -33.64 -19.14
CA ALA A 176 29.84 -35.06 -18.96
C ALA A 176 30.77 -35.52 -20.09
N PRO A 177 31.82 -36.27 -19.77
CA PRO A 177 32.74 -36.75 -20.78
C PRO A 177 31.99 -37.55 -21.86
N ALA A 178 32.27 -37.20 -23.10
CA ALA A 178 31.69 -37.83 -24.27
C ALA A 178 31.73 -39.35 -24.11
N ALA A 179 30.55 -39.96 -24.10
CA ALA A 179 30.45 -41.44 -24.10
C ALA A 179 31.12 -42.02 -25.33
N SER A 180 32.04 -42.94 -25.10
CA SER A 180 32.70 -43.74 -26.15
C SER A 180 31.67 -44.42 -27.05
N PRO A 181 31.84 -44.43 -28.35
CA PRO A 181 30.97 -45.14 -29.29
C PRO A 181 31.24 -46.64 -29.19
N GLY A 182 30.37 -47.38 -28.53
CA GLY A 182 30.56 -48.84 -28.49
C GLY A 182 29.77 -49.64 -27.47
N ALA A 183 28.59 -49.23 -27.07
CA ALA A 183 27.72 -50.11 -26.30
C ALA A 183 26.34 -50.21 -26.95
N PRO A 184 25.80 -51.45 -27.16
CA PRO A 184 24.46 -51.63 -27.72
C PRO A 184 23.39 -51.14 -26.77
N PRO A 185 22.25 -50.63 -27.29
CA PRO A 185 21.20 -50.06 -26.46
C PRO A 185 20.53 -51.13 -25.57
N PRO A 186 20.26 -50.81 -24.31
CA PRO A 186 19.45 -51.70 -23.45
C PRO A 186 18.01 -51.72 -23.97
N GLN A 187 17.49 -52.97 -24.12
CA GLN A 187 16.11 -53.22 -24.50
C GLN A 187 15.13 -52.66 -23.46
N ALA A 188 14.11 -52.00 -23.96
CA ALA A 188 12.99 -51.50 -23.16
C ALA A 188 12.16 -52.64 -22.57
N PRO A 189 11.71 -52.54 -21.34
CA PRO A 189 10.74 -53.49 -20.78
C PRO A 189 9.35 -53.28 -21.38
N PRO A 190 8.55 -54.34 -21.57
CA PRO A 190 7.23 -54.25 -22.17
C PRO A 190 6.19 -53.68 -21.17
N GLY A 191 5.40 -52.77 -21.64
CA GLY A 191 4.01 -52.57 -21.37
C GLY A 191 3.56 -52.40 -19.91
N SER A 192 3.13 -51.19 -19.61
CA SER A 192 2.06 -51.02 -18.63
C SER A 192 1.02 -50.10 -19.26
N SER A 193 -0.06 -50.75 -19.67
CA SER A 193 -1.32 -50.19 -20.12
C SER A 193 -2.03 -49.44 -18.99
N GLY A 194 -2.62 -48.30 -19.31
CA GLY A 194 -3.92 -47.91 -18.76
C GLY A 194 -3.96 -47.09 -17.48
N ALA A 195 -4.13 -45.78 -17.67
CA ALA A 195 -4.98 -45.02 -16.75
C ALA A 195 -5.77 -44.00 -17.58
N PRO A 196 -7.09 -43.92 -17.40
CA PRO A 196 -7.95 -43.01 -18.16
C PRO A 196 -7.79 -41.56 -17.72
N ALA A 197 -7.95 -40.66 -18.67
CA ALA A 197 -7.95 -39.21 -18.50
C ALA A 197 -9.07 -38.74 -17.55
N PRO A 198 -8.85 -37.73 -16.70
CA PRO A 198 -9.93 -37.11 -15.94
C PRO A 198 -10.81 -36.25 -16.85
N GLU A 199 -12.09 -36.51 -16.73
CA GLU A 199 -13.23 -35.85 -17.36
C GLU A 199 -13.29 -34.36 -17.01
N ALA A 200 -13.45 -33.49 -18.02
CA ALA A 200 -13.64 -32.06 -17.85
C ALA A 200 -15.02 -31.73 -17.24
N PRO A 201 -15.13 -30.76 -16.33
CA PRO A 201 -16.42 -30.34 -15.79
C PRO A 201 -17.26 -29.61 -16.83
N PRO A 202 -18.61 -29.76 -16.78
CA PRO A 202 -19.51 -29.18 -17.76
C PRO A 202 -19.61 -27.65 -17.65
N ALA A 203 -19.65 -27.01 -18.81
CA ALA A 203 -19.89 -25.58 -18.94
C ALA A 203 -21.29 -25.19 -18.41
N THR A 204 -21.31 -24.30 -17.43
CA THR A 204 -22.54 -23.68 -16.92
C THR A 204 -23.02 -22.63 -17.91
N THR A 205 -24.09 -22.94 -18.62
CA THR A 205 -24.83 -22.04 -19.48
C THR A 205 -25.50 -20.95 -18.63
N ALA A 206 -25.10 -19.69 -18.79
CA ALA A 206 -25.79 -18.54 -18.23
C ALA A 206 -27.02 -18.22 -19.09
N ALA A 207 -28.19 -18.24 -18.47
CA ALA A 207 -29.45 -17.79 -19.05
C ALA A 207 -29.50 -16.25 -19.09
N PRO A 208 -30.10 -15.63 -20.13
CA PRO A 208 -30.35 -14.20 -20.19
C PRO A 208 -31.62 -13.86 -19.41
N GLY A 209 -31.50 -13.08 -18.36
CA GLY A 209 -32.60 -12.45 -17.64
C GLY A 209 -33.02 -11.17 -18.32
N ALA A 210 -34.22 -11.18 -18.94
CA ALA A 210 -34.91 -10.01 -19.41
C ALA A 210 -35.71 -9.36 -18.27
N GLY A 211 -35.88 -8.05 -18.34
CA GLY A 211 -37.10 -7.40 -17.89
C GLY A 211 -37.03 -6.46 -16.69
N GLY A 212 -37.49 -5.26 -16.89
CA GLY A 212 -38.03 -4.32 -15.90
C GLY A 212 -37.31 -2.99 -15.82
#